data_ae279db3ab04c63a92893bdece0ec20d
#
_entry.id   ae279db3ab04c63a92893bdece0ec20d
#
_cell.length_a   1.000
_cell.length_b   1.000
_cell.length_c   1.000
_cell.angle_alpha   90.00
_cell.angle_beta   90.00
_cell.angle_gamma   90.00
#
_symmetry.space_group_name_H-M   'P 1'
#
loop_
_entity.id
_entity.type
_entity.pdbx_description
1 polymer ?
#
loop_
_entity_poly.entity_id
_entity_poly.type
_entity_poly.pdbx_seq_one_letter_code
_entity_poly.pdbx_strand_id
1 'polypeptide(L)' 'MELNEKIEILAEVFDRDAGEIKPETRLDEIGWDSMAMLSVIAMAKTRFGTKVTGAQLREFVTVQDILDVLG' A
#
# COMPACT_ATOMS: atom_id res chain seq x y z
N MET A 1 -14.11 -2.81 4.08
CA MET A 1 -13.50 -3.45 2.88
C MET A 1 -12.67 -4.65 3.32
N GLU A 2 -12.81 -5.74 2.60
CA GLU A 2 -12.10 -6.96 2.97
C GLU A 2 -10.63 -6.93 2.56
N LEU A 3 -9.83 -7.79 3.17
CA LEU A 3 -8.40 -7.88 2.91
C LEU A 3 -8.10 -8.12 1.43
N ASN A 4 -8.84 -9.02 0.79
CA ASN A 4 -8.61 -9.32 -0.63
C ASN A 4 -8.79 -8.10 -1.51
N GLU A 5 -9.76 -7.26 -1.21
CA GLU A 5 -9.99 -6.04 -1.98
C GLU A 5 -8.87 -5.04 -1.79
N LYS A 6 -8.36 -4.93 -0.56
CA LYS A 6 -7.24 -4.04 -0.27
C LYS A 6 -5.99 -4.51 -1.00
N ILE A 7 -5.75 -5.82 -1.02
CA ILE A 7 -4.61 -6.41 -1.72
C ILE A 7 -4.70 -6.13 -3.22
N GLU A 8 -5.88 -6.27 -3.81
CA GLU A 8 -6.06 -6.00 -5.25
C GLU A 8 -5.77 -4.54 -5.58
N ILE A 9 -6.20 -3.62 -4.72
CA ILE A 9 -5.93 -2.20 -4.91
C ILE A 9 -4.43 -1.92 -4.81
N LEU A 10 -3.76 -2.52 -3.84
CA LEU A 10 -2.32 -2.37 -3.69
C LEU A 10 -1.56 -2.97 -4.87
N ALA A 11 -2.05 -4.08 -5.41
CA ALA A 11 -1.44 -4.68 -6.60
C ALA A 11 -1.46 -3.71 -7.77
N GLU A 12 -2.55 -2.97 -7.95
CA GLU A 12 -2.63 -1.95 -8.98
C GLU A 12 -1.61 -0.83 -8.73
N VAL A 13 -1.47 -0.41 -7.48
CA VAL A 13 -0.52 0.64 -7.10
C VAL A 13 0.91 0.25 -7.44
N PHE A 14 1.26 -1.00 -7.17
CA PHE A 14 2.62 -1.51 -7.41
C PHE A 14 2.81 -2.13 -8.78
N ASP A 15 1.77 -2.16 -9.60
CA ASP A 15 1.79 -2.77 -10.93
C ASP A 15 2.23 -4.22 -10.88
N ARG A 16 1.61 -4.97 -9.96
CA ARG A 16 1.88 -6.38 -9.76
C ARG A 16 0.59 -7.17 -9.63
N ASP A 17 0.68 -8.51 -9.77
CA ASP A 17 -0.47 -9.37 -9.58
C ASP A 17 -0.82 -9.45 -8.08
N ALA A 18 -2.12 -9.51 -7.78
CA ALA A 18 -2.57 -9.63 -6.41
C ALA A 18 -1.98 -10.85 -5.69
N GLY A 19 -1.71 -11.92 -6.42
CA GLY A 19 -1.09 -13.12 -5.86
C GLY A 19 0.35 -12.91 -5.39
N GLU A 20 1.00 -11.84 -5.83
CA GLU A 20 2.36 -11.51 -5.44
C GLU A 20 2.40 -10.60 -4.20
N ILE A 21 1.26 -10.05 -3.80
CA ILE A 21 1.16 -9.11 -2.68
C ILE A 21 0.54 -9.80 -1.49
N LYS A 22 1.31 -9.96 -0.43
CA LYS A 22 0.83 -10.55 0.84
C LYS A 22 1.12 -9.58 1.98
N PRO A 23 0.39 -9.69 3.10
CA PRO A 23 0.64 -8.81 4.24
C PRO A 23 2.09 -8.81 4.72
N GLU A 24 2.75 -9.94 4.69
CA GLU A 24 4.14 -10.07 5.11
C GLU A 24 5.16 -9.67 4.04
N THR A 25 4.72 -9.37 2.83
CA THR A 25 5.62 -8.98 1.74
C THR A 25 6.34 -7.67 2.11
N ARG A 26 7.65 -7.65 1.94
CA ARG A 26 8.44 -6.45 2.21
C ARG A 26 8.28 -5.47 1.06
N LEU A 27 8.11 -4.20 1.41
CA LEU A 27 7.90 -3.15 0.42
C LEU A 27 9.11 -2.96 -0.49
N ASP A 28 10.32 -3.17 0.04
CA ASP A 28 11.54 -3.04 -0.78
C ASP A 28 11.65 -4.13 -1.84
N GLU A 29 10.88 -5.20 -1.73
CA GLU A 29 10.87 -6.27 -2.73
C GLU A 29 9.91 -5.97 -3.89
N ILE A 30 9.00 -5.02 -3.72
CA ILE A 30 7.99 -4.72 -4.73
C ILE A 30 8.09 -3.29 -5.27
N GLY A 31 9.22 -2.62 -5.02
CA GLY A 31 9.47 -1.30 -5.60
C GLY A 31 8.98 -0.14 -4.76
N TRP A 32 9.40 -0.08 -3.50
CA TRP A 32 9.03 1.00 -2.59
C TRP A 32 9.90 2.24 -2.85
N ASP A 33 9.43 3.11 -3.74
CA ASP A 33 10.11 4.34 -4.10
C ASP A 33 9.17 5.54 -3.95
N SER A 34 9.65 6.73 -4.28
CA SER A 34 8.87 7.96 -4.13
C SER A 34 7.58 7.93 -4.92
N MET A 35 7.59 7.35 -6.11
CA MET A 35 6.38 7.28 -6.93
C MET A 35 5.36 6.33 -6.33
N ALA A 36 5.81 5.19 -5.80
CA ALA A 36 4.92 4.26 -5.14
C ALA A 36 4.32 4.91 -3.89
N MET A 37 5.10 5.66 -3.14
CA MET A 37 4.62 6.37 -1.96
C MET A 37 3.53 7.38 -2.31
N LEU A 38 3.74 8.16 -3.37
CA LEU A 38 2.74 9.12 -3.84
C LEU A 38 1.46 8.41 -4.29
N SER A 39 1.61 7.27 -4.95
CA SER A 39 0.45 6.48 -5.38
C SER A 39 -0.34 5.95 -4.19
N VAL A 40 0.35 5.53 -3.13
CA VAL A 40 -0.32 5.07 -1.92
C VAL A 40 -1.07 6.21 -1.25
N ILE A 41 -0.48 7.39 -1.16
CA ILE A 41 -1.14 8.57 -0.58
C ILE A 41 -2.43 8.88 -1.35
N ALA A 42 -2.35 8.93 -2.68
CA ALA A 42 -3.49 9.22 -3.52
C ALA A 42 -4.57 8.15 -3.40
N MET A 43 -4.17 6.89 -3.43
CA MET A 43 -5.10 5.77 -3.31
C MET A 43 -5.80 5.76 -1.96
N ALA A 44 -5.06 5.98 -0.88
CA ALA A 44 -5.63 5.98 0.46
C ALA A 44 -6.71 7.05 0.59
N LYS A 45 -6.45 8.21 0.06
CA LYS A 45 -7.42 9.31 0.10
C LYS A 45 -8.63 9.04 -0.79
N THR A 46 -8.39 8.57 -2.00
CA THR A 46 -9.44 8.39 -3.02
C THR A 46 -10.32 7.18 -2.72
N ARG A 47 -9.71 6.07 -2.33
CA ARG A 47 -10.42 4.81 -2.16
C ARG A 47 -10.88 4.54 -0.73
N PHE A 48 -10.19 5.09 0.26
CA PHE A 48 -10.47 4.80 1.67
C PHE A 48 -10.82 6.05 2.49
N GLY A 49 -10.69 7.21 1.88
CA GLY A 49 -10.92 8.47 2.59
C GLY A 49 -9.95 8.68 3.75
N THR A 50 -8.79 8.05 3.68
CA THR A 50 -7.79 8.08 4.74
C THR A 50 -6.62 8.96 4.33
N LYS A 51 -6.18 9.82 5.25
CA LYS A 51 -5.01 10.66 5.00
C LYS A 51 -3.77 9.97 5.53
N VAL A 52 -2.83 9.70 4.64
CA VAL A 52 -1.54 9.09 4.99
C VAL A 52 -0.45 10.09 4.65
N THR A 53 0.49 10.29 5.56
CA THR A 53 1.58 11.25 5.37
C THR A 53 2.86 10.58 4.89
N GLY A 54 3.75 11.39 4.28
CA GLY A 54 5.06 10.88 3.87
C GLY A 54 5.87 10.36 5.04
N ALA A 55 5.74 10.99 6.21
CA ALA A 55 6.44 10.54 7.41
C ALA A 55 6.02 9.14 7.82
N GLN A 56 4.71 8.83 7.73
CA GLN A 56 4.21 7.49 8.01
C GLN A 56 4.77 6.48 7.00
N LEU A 57 4.76 6.85 5.71
CA LEU A 57 5.22 5.96 4.65
C LEU A 57 6.69 5.59 4.80
N ARG A 58 7.51 6.50 5.28
CA ARG A 58 8.94 6.25 5.46
C ARG A 58 9.24 5.21 6.53
N GLU A 59 8.31 5.00 7.44
CA GLU A 59 8.47 4.02 8.51
C GLU A 59 7.93 2.65 8.12
N PHE A 60 7.21 2.56 7.02
CA PHE A 60 6.62 1.30 6.58
C PHE A 60 7.69 0.34 6.05
N VAL A 61 7.59 -0.92 6.42
CA VAL A 61 8.51 -1.97 6.02
C VAL A 61 7.79 -3.04 5.20
N THR A 62 6.57 -3.36 5.57
CA THR A 62 5.80 -4.44 4.93
C THR A 62 4.46 -3.92 4.41
N VAL A 63 3.81 -4.73 3.58
CA VAL A 63 2.46 -4.45 3.09
C VAL A 63 1.49 -4.32 4.26
N GLN A 64 1.68 -5.11 5.32
CA GLN A 64 0.81 -5.03 6.50
C GLN A 64 0.80 -3.62 7.09
N ASP A 65 1.93 -2.92 7.07
CA ASP A 65 2.00 -1.55 7.59
C ASP A 65 1.06 -0.62 6.82
N ILE A 66 0.97 -0.81 5.51
CA ILE A 66 0.03 -0.05 4.68
C ILE A 66 -1.41 -0.43 5.02
N LEU A 67 -1.67 -1.73 5.12
CA LEU A 67 -3.02 -2.22 5.41
C LEU A 67 -3.54 -1.68 6.75
N ASP A 68 -2.66 -1.56 7.73
CA ASP A 68 -3.03 -1.07 9.06
C ASP A 68 -3.56 0.37 9.03
N VAL A 69 -3.05 1.20 8.13
CA VAL A 69 -3.50 2.60 8.04
C VAL A 69 -4.71 2.77 7.14
N LEU A 70 -5.03 1.80 6.33
CA LEU A 70 -6.18 1.89 5.43
C LEU A 70 -7.51 1.60 6.14
N GLY A 71 -7.44 1.16 7.34
CA GLY A 71 -8.63 0.92 8.11
C GLY A 71 -9.30 -0.38 7.85
#